data_91fa774641e3a5dfecff477723308800
#
_entry.id   91fa774641e3a5dfecff477723308800
#
_cell.length_a   1.000
_cell.length_b   1.000
_cell.length_c   1.000
_cell.angle_alpha   90.00
_cell.angle_beta   90.00
_cell.angle_gamma   90.00
#
_symmetry.space_group_name_H-M   'P 1'
#
loop_
_entity.id
_entity.type
_entity.pdbx_description
1 polymer ?
#
loop_
_entity_poly.entity_id
_entity_poly.type
_entity_poly.pdbx_seq_one_letter_code
_entity_poly.pdbx_strand_id
1 'polypeptide(L)'
;MKVKIIAVFKEKEEINKIVNKIKDYSFGDFQRDKHFEISILEKATDENLLRKVFPKFELIKTIELRENERGERHYSFNYELEDRTFVIISLALNHEPPMIINGYHAKRNYKEFEKSLRKNYGKRFI
;
A
#
# COMPACT_ATOMS: atom_id res chain seq x y z
N MET A 1 7.16 -0.73 16.91
CA MET A 1 8.19 -0.38 15.91
C MET A 1 7.78 0.87 15.17
N LYS A 2 8.66 1.86 15.12
CA LYS A 2 8.36 3.10 14.42
C LYS A 2 8.61 2.96 12.93
N VAL A 3 7.67 3.45 12.14
CA VAL A 3 7.79 3.50 10.68
C VAL A 3 7.61 4.95 10.26
N LYS A 4 8.52 5.45 9.45
CA LYS A 4 8.42 6.83 8.96
C LYS A 4 8.12 6.84 7.47
N ILE A 5 7.41 7.86 7.04
CA ILE A 5 7.12 8.08 5.62
C ILE A 5 8.28 8.87 5.01
N ILE A 6 8.92 8.25 4.01
CA ILE A 6 10.04 8.85 3.29
C ILE A 6 9.54 9.74 2.15
N ALA A 7 8.51 9.27 1.44
CA ALA A 7 7.97 9.97 0.29
C ALA A 7 6.53 9.54 0.04
N VAL A 8 5.74 10.42 -0.56
CA VAL A 8 4.38 10.12 -1.00
C VAL A 8 4.30 10.44 -2.49
N PHE A 9 3.94 9.44 -3.28
CA PHE A 9 3.80 9.58 -4.73
C PHE A 9 2.33 9.73 -5.06
N LYS A 10 1.96 10.86 -5.65
CA LYS A 10 0.59 11.15 -6.06
C LYS A 10 0.48 11.34 -7.57
N GLU A 11 1.53 11.84 -8.20
CA GLU A 11 1.52 12.04 -9.64
C GLU A 11 1.40 10.70 -10.36
N LYS A 12 0.50 10.64 -11.34
CA LYS A 12 0.20 9.41 -12.06
C LYS A 12 1.45 8.80 -12.69
N GLU A 13 2.33 9.62 -13.20
CA GLU A 13 3.57 9.18 -13.83
C GLU A 13 4.47 8.45 -12.82
N GLU A 14 4.59 8.98 -11.61
CA GLU A 14 5.39 8.38 -10.56
C GLU A 14 4.76 7.08 -10.06
N ILE A 15 3.42 7.08 -9.92
CA ILE A 15 2.69 5.88 -9.54
C ILE A 15 2.93 4.77 -10.56
N ASN A 16 2.85 5.09 -11.85
CA ASN A 16 3.04 4.11 -12.92
C ASN A 16 4.45 3.52 -12.92
N LYS A 17 5.47 4.29 -12.58
CA LYS A 17 6.84 3.77 -12.48
C LYS A 17 6.94 2.68 -11.43
N ILE A 18 6.27 2.87 -10.30
CA ILE A 18 6.28 1.89 -9.21
C ILE A 18 5.42 0.68 -9.58
N VAL A 19 4.23 0.93 -10.15
CA VAL A 19 3.32 -0.14 -10.59
C VAL A 19 4.00 -1.05 -11.62
N ASN A 20 4.85 -0.49 -12.49
CA ASN A 20 5.57 -1.29 -13.48
C ASN A 20 6.44 -2.38 -12.84
N LYS A 21 6.81 -2.22 -11.59
CA LYS A 21 7.62 -3.21 -10.87
C LYS A 21 6.80 -4.39 -10.35
N ILE A 22 5.46 -4.26 -10.31
CA ILE A 22 4.59 -5.28 -9.72
C ILE A 22 3.47 -5.76 -10.64
N LYS A 23 3.25 -5.10 -11.76
CA LYS A 23 2.08 -5.37 -12.62
C LYS A 23 2.06 -6.76 -13.23
N ASP A 24 3.21 -7.42 -13.34
CA ASP A 24 3.29 -8.73 -13.94
C ASP A 24 3.07 -9.88 -12.95
N TYR A 25 2.92 -9.55 -11.66
CA TYR A 25 2.61 -10.53 -10.64
C TYR A 25 1.12 -10.59 -10.37
N SER A 26 0.64 -11.78 -9.95
CA SER A 26 -0.69 -11.94 -9.37
C SER A 26 -0.56 -11.80 -7.86
N PHE A 27 -1.64 -11.45 -7.20
CA PHE A 27 -1.63 -11.31 -5.73
C PHE A 27 -1.10 -12.58 -5.05
N GLY A 28 -1.46 -13.75 -5.58
CA GLY A 28 -1.03 -15.03 -5.02
C GLY A 28 0.45 -15.35 -5.20
N ASP A 29 1.16 -14.62 -6.06
CA ASP A 29 2.58 -14.84 -6.32
C ASP A 29 3.48 -14.29 -5.20
N PHE A 30 2.98 -13.36 -4.40
CA PHE A 30 3.79 -12.68 -3.40
C PHE A 30 4.19 -13.60 -2.25
N GLN A 31 5.40 -13.42 -1.75
CA GLN A 31 5.80 -14.02 -0.50
C GLN A 31 4.97 -13.39 0.61
N ARG A 32 4.69 -14.14 1.67
CA ARG A 32 3.88 -13.65 2.78
C ARG A 32 4.73 -13.46 4.01
N ASP A 33 4.78 -12.25 4.50
CA ASP A 33 5.43 -11.96 5.76
C ASP A 33 4.56 -12.50 6.90
N LYS A 34 5.19 -12.98 7.96
CA LYS A 34 4.48 -13.44 9.15
C LYS A 34 3.57 -12.35 9.73
N HIS A 35 4.03 -11.10 9.66
CA HIS A 35 3.26 -9.96 10.12
C HIS A 35 1.94 -9.82 9.33
N PHE A 36 1.98 -10.10 8.03
CA PHE A 36 0.79 -10.05 7.19
C PHE A 36 -0.23 -11.10 7.62
N GLU A 37 0.22 -12.32 7.88
CA GLU A 37 -0.68 -13.40 8.30
C GLU A 37 -1.39 -13.06 9.62
N ILE A 38 -0.65 -12.50 10.56
CA ILE A 38 -1.21 -12.07 11.85
C ILE A 38 -2.18 -10.91 11.64
N SER A 39 -1.81 -9.96 10.80
CA SER A 39 -2.61 -8.77 10.52
C SER A 39 -3.97 -9.11 9.93
N ILE A 40 -4.02 -10.10 9.02
CA ILE A 40 -5.29 -10.54 8.44
C ILE A 40 -6.24 -11.03 9.52
N LEU A 41 -5.73 -11.83 10.46
CA LEU A 41 -6.53 -12.37 11.55
C LEU A 41 -7.00 -11.28 12.50
N GLU A 42 -6.10 -10.40 12.91
CA GLU A 42 -6.40 -9.33 13.87
C GLU A 42 -7.39 -8.30 13.32
N LYS A 43 -7.28 -7.97 12.04
CA LYS A 43 -8.14 -6.95 11.42
C LYS A 43 -9.35 -7.56 10.72
N ALA A 44 -9.53 -8.86 10.82
CA ALA A 44 -10.60 -9.58 10.15
C ALA A 44 -10.71 -9.18 8.67
N THR A 45 -9.56 -9.04 8.01
CA THR A 45 -9.50 -8.60 6.62
C THR A 45 -9.95 -9.71 5.68
N ASP A 46 -10.79 -9.33 4.72
CA ASP A 46 -11.19 -10.25 3.66
C ASP A 46 -10.08 -10.32 2.61
N GLU A 47 -9.33 -11.41 2.62
CA GLU A 47 -8.24 -11.62 1.67
C GLU A 47 -8.73 -11.64 0.23
N ASN A 48 -9.96 -12.10 0.00
CA ASN A 48 -10.55 -12.11 -1.35
C ASN A 48 -10.72 -10.69 -1.88
N LEU A 49 -11.01 -9.74 -1.02
CA LEU A 49 -11.10 -8.33 -1.41
C LEU A 49 -9.73 -7.83 -1.86
N LEU A 50 -8.67 -8.16 -1.12
CA LEU A 50 -7.31 -7.75 -1.49
C LEU A 50 -6.93 -8.33 -2.86
N ARG A 51 -7.22 -9.60 -3.08
CA ARG A 51 -6.93 -10.30 -4.32
C ARG A 51 -7.68 -9.67 -5.50
N LYS A 52 -8.93 -9.27 -5.27
CA LYS A 52 -9.77 -8.65 -6.29
C LYS A 52 -9.31 -7.23 -6.62
N VAL A 53 -8.89 -6.48 -5.62
CA VAL A 53 -8.50 -5.08 -5.77
C VAL A 53 -7.09 -4.93 -6.33
N PHE A 54 -6.16 -5.81 -5.94
CA PHE A 54 -4.74 -5.66 -6.30
C PHE A 54 -4.50 -5.30 -7.78
N PRO A 55 -5.08 -6.00 -8.76
CA PRO A 55 -4.77 -5.70 -10.17
C PRO A 55 -5.43 -4.43 -10.69
N LYS A 56 -6.29 -3.80 -9.91
CA LYS A 56 -6.98 -2.59 -10.34
C LYS A 56 -6.11 -1.35 -10.05
N PHE A 57 -4.97 -1.28 -10.72
CA PHE A 57 -3.96 -0.23 -10.49
C PHE A 57 -4.48 1.17 -10.75
N GLU A 58 -5.52 1.30 -11.57
CA GLU A 58 -6.15 2.60 -11.84
C GLU A 58 -6.81 3.19 -10.59
N LEU A 59 -7.09 2.37 -9.57
CA LEU A 59 -7.68 2.84 -8.31
C LEU A 59 -6.64 3.42 -7.35
N ILE A 60 -5.36 3.23 -7.63
CA ILE A 60 -4.29 3.75 -6.75
C ILE A 60 -4.26 5.26 -6.83
N LYS A 61 -4.45 5.93 -5.69
CA LYS A 61 -4.44 7.39 -5.60
C LYS A 61 -3.14 7.93 -5.04
N THR A 62 -2.52 7.18 -4.13
CA THR A 62 -1.22 7.54 -3.56
C THR A 62 -0.44 6.27 -3.24
N ILE A 63 0.88 6.40 -3.25
CA ILE A 63 1.78 5.35 -2.80
C ILE A 63 2.71 5.99 -1.78
N GLU A 64 2.85 5.37 -0.61
CA GLU A 64 3.75 5.85 0.43
C GLU A 64 4.98 4.96 0.49
N LEU A 65 6.15 5.57 0.39
CA LEU A 65 7.41 4.87 0.64
C LEU A 65 7.71 5.01 2.12
N ARG A 66 7.79 3.90 2.83
CA ARG A 66 8.00 3.86 4.27
C ARG A 66 9.30 3.15 4.62
N GLU A 67 9.86 3.52 5.76
CA GLU A 67 11.11 2.93 6.26
C GLU A 67 10.97 2.65 7.75
N ASN A 68 11.36 1.44 8.18
CA ASN A 68 11.35 1.09 9.60
C ASN A 68 12.67 1.48 10.28
N GLU A 69 12.78 1.19 11.57
CA GLU A 69 13.97 1.55 12.37
C GLU A 69 15.25 0.88 11.88
N ARG A 70 15.13 -0.25 11.19
CA ARG A 70 16.29 -0.98 10.65
C ARG A 70 16.67 -0.56 9.24
N GLY A 71 16.01 0.48 8.71
CA GLY A 71 16.26 0.95 7.36
C GLY A 71 15.61 0.14 6.26
N GLU A 72 14.75 -0.81 6.63
CA GLU A 72 14.02 -1.60 5.64
C GLU A 72 12.86 -0.78 5.08
N ARG A 73 12.68 -0.84 3.77
CA ARG A 73 11.67 -0.04 3.08
C ARG A 73 10.59 -0.90 2.46
N HIS A 74 9.38 -0.36 2.43
CA HIS A 74 8.26 -0.95 1.72
C HIS A 74 7.36 0.14 1.16
N TYR A 75 6.49 -0.23 0.23
CA TYR A 75 5.55 0.69 -0.40
C TYR A 75 4.13 0.33 0.03
N SER A 76 3.36 1.33 0.45
CA SER A 76 1.94 1.16 0.77
C SER A 76 1.13 1.76 -0.36
N PHE A 77 0.35 0.92 -1.04
CA PHE A 77 -0.49 1.30 -2.17
C PHE A 77 -1.89 1.55 -1.67
N ASN A 78 -2.40 2.76 -1.87
CA ASN A 78 -3.73 3.16 -1.40
C ASN A 78 -4.71 3.17 -2.58
N TYR A 79 -5.64 2.22 -2.59
CA TYR A 79 -6.65 2.05 -3.64
C TYR A 79 -7.97 2.64 -3.16
N GLU A 80 -8.45 3.69 -3.81
CA GLU A 80 -9.75 4.27 -3.45
C GLU A 80 -10.87 3.46 -4.11
N LEU A 81 -11.85 3.02 -3.30
CA LEU A 81 -13.00 2.24 -3.77
C LEU A 81 -14.17 3.16 -4.12
N GLU A 82 -15.20 2.58 -4.75
CA GLU A 82 -16.40 3.34 -5.16
C GLU A 82 -17.11 4.02 -3.98
N ASP A 83 -17.11 3.37 -2.81
CA ASP A 83 -17.76 3.91 -1.62
C ASP A 83 -16.90 4.94 -0.89
N ARG A 84 -15.77 5.34 -1.48
CA ARG A 84 -14.81 6.32 -0.96
C ARG A 84 -13.96 5.82 0.21
N THR A 85 -14.14 4.59 0.64
CA THR A 85 -13.18 3.96 1.54
C THR A 85 -12.00 3.48 0.71
N PHE A 86 -10.96 2.90 1.33
CA PHE A 86 -9.79 2.49 0.55
C PHE A 86 -9.16 1.20 1.10
N VAL A 87 -8.48 0.52 0.19
CA VAL A 87 -7.71 -0.68 0.51
C VAL A 87 -6.24 -0.29 0.52
N ILE A 88 -5.51 -0.78 1.52
CA ILE A 88 -4.07 -0.57 1.63
C ILE A 88 -3.39 -1.92 1.41
N ILE A 89 -2.44 -1.97 0.48
CA ILE A 89 -1.60 -3.15 0.26
C ILE A 89 -0.16 -2.69 0.36
N SER A 90 0.61 -3.29 1.27
CA SER A 90 2.00 -2.91 1.52
C SER A 90 2.93 -4.02 1.06
N LEU A 91 3.88 -3.67 0.18
CA LEU A 91 4.80 -4.60 -0.45
C LEU A 91 6.25 -4.16 -0.26
N ALA A 92 7.12 -5.12 0.10
CA ALA A 92 8.56 -4.92 0.08
C ALA A 92 9.07 -5.42 -1.27
N LEU A 93 9.57 -4.49 -2.10
CA LEU A 93 9.95 -4.79 -3.48
C LEU A 93 11.37 -5.30 -3.64
N ASN A 94 12.14 -5.37 -2.55
CA ASN A 94 13.51 -5.89 -2.57
C ASN A 94 13.57 -7.42 -2.43
N HIS A 95 12.43 -8.08 -2.57
CA HIS A 95 12.32 -9.53 -2.59
C HIS A 95 11.82 -9.98 -3.96
N GLU A 96 12.17 -11.20 -4.37
CA GLU A 96 11.76 -11.76 -5.65
C GLU A 96 11.13 -13.14 -5.44
N PRO A 97 9.79 -13.28 -5.58
CA PRO A 97 8.83 -12.20 -5.81
C PRO A 97 8.69 -11.26 -4.60
N PRO A 98 8.08 -10.10 -4.79
CA PRO A 98 7.90 -9.16 -3.67
C PRO A 98 7.18 -9.80 -2.49
N MET A 99 7.44 -9.25 -1.30
CA MET A 99 6.83 -9.76 -0.07
C MET A 99 5.69 -8.84 0.38
N ILE A 100 4.51 -9.44 0.61
CA ILE A 100 3.40 -8.67 1.17
C ILE A 100 3.56 -8.58 2.68
N ILE A 101 3.56 -7.35 3.19
CA ILE A 101 3.78 -7.07 4.60
C ILE A 101 2.46 -6.77 5.31
N ASN A 102 1.55 -6.10 4.64
CA ASN A 102 0.28 -5.70 5.22
C ASN A 102 -0.78 -5.57 4.13
N GLY A 103 -2.04 -5.76 4.52
CA GLY A 103 -3.15 -5.55 3.61
C GLY A 103 -4.45 -5.51 4.39
N TYR A 104 -5.24 -4.45 4.19
CA TYR A 104 -6.53 -4.35 4.86
C TYR A 104 -7.41 -3.30 4.21
N HIS A 105 -8.70 -3.35 4.54
CA HIS A 105 -9.69 -2.39 4.10
C HIS A 105 -9.84 -1.31 5.18
N ALA A 106 -9.43 -0.10 4.86
CA ALA A 106 -9.58 1.04 5.76
C ALA A 106 -10.97 1.63 5.57
N LYS A 107 -11.84 1.45 6.56
CA LYS A 107 -13.25 1.89 6.48
C LYS A 107 -13.39 3.35 6.90
N ARG A 108 -12.67 4.22 6.19
CA ARG A 108 -12.72 5.67 6.39
C ARG A 108 -12.63 6.32 5.02
N ASN A 109 -13.02 7.60 4.96
CA ASN A 109 -13.02 8.34 3.69
C ASN A 109 -11.60 8.57 3.19
N TYR A 110 -11.31 8.17 1.96
CA TYR A 110 -9.98 8.31 1.39
C TYR A 110 -9.54 9.79 1.29
N LYS A 111 -10.44 10.69 0.88
CA LYS A 111 -10.09 12.10 0.73
C LYS A 111 -9.70 12.74 2.06
N GLU A 112 -10.37 12.36 3.13
CA GLU A 112 -10.00 12.83 4.47
C GLU A 112 -8.65 12.28 4.89
N PHE A 113 -8.36 11.02 4.55
CA PHE A 113 -7.06 10.42 4.78
C PHE A 113 -5.98 11.18 4.01
N GLU A 114 -6.21 11.48 2.74
CA GLU A 114 -5.23 12.19 1.92
C GLU A 114 -4.97 13.61 2.45
N LYS A 115 -6.02 14.30 2.93
CA LYS A 115 -5.86 15.62 3.54
C LYS A 115 -4.95 15.54 4.76
N SER A 116 -5.18 14.55 5.60
CA SER A 116 -4.36 14.33 6.79
C SER A 116 -2.91 14.02 6.42
N LEU A 117 -2.72 13.18 5.40
CA LEU A 117 -1.41 12.80 4.90
C LEU A 117 -0.67 14.04 4.38
N ARG A 118 -1.34 14.89 3.61
CA ARG A 118 -0.76 16.11 3.08
C ARG A 118 -0.45 17.13 4.17
N LYS A 119 -1.31 17.22 5.17
CA LYS A 119 -1.09 18.12 6.31
C LYS A 119 0.16 17.73 7.09
N ASN A 120 0.35 16.44 7.34
CA ASN A 120 1.43 15.95 8.18
C ASN A 120 2.72 15.70 7.41
N TYR A 121 2.64 15.41 6.12
CA TYR A 121 3.79 15.00 5.30
C TYR A 121 3.84 15.72 3.95
N GLY A 122 3.28 16.94 3.87
CA GLY A 122 3.22 17.68 2.61
C GLY A 122 4.56 17.85 1.93
N LYS A 123 5.64 18.02 2.71
CA LYS A 123 6.99 18.16 2.17
C LYS A 123 7.54 16.88 1.56
N ARG A 124 6.91 15.73 1.83
CA ARG A 124 7.34 14.43 1.31
C ARG A 124 6.62 14.05 0.01
N PHE A 125 5.62 14.84 -0.39
CA PHE A 125 4.91 14.59 -1.64
C PHE A 125 5.80 14.87 -2.84
N ILE A 126 5.78 13.96 -3.78
CA ILE A 126 6.58 14.04 -5.01
C ILE A 126 5.64 14.13 -6.21
#